data_0b08a57e49956772778d53b4e3bb9e33
#
_entry.id   0b08a57e49956772778d53b4e3bb9e33
#
_cell.length_a   1.000
_cell.length_b   1.000
_cell.length_c   1.000
_cell.angle_alpha   90.00
_cell.angle_beta   90.00
_cell.angle_gamma   90.00
#
_symmetry.space_group_name_H-M   'P 1'
#
loop_
_entity.id
_entity.type
_entity.pdbx_description
1 polymer ?
#
loop_
_entity_poly.entity_id
_entity_poly.type
_entity_poly.pdbx_seq_one_letter_code
_entity_poly.pdbx_strand_id
1 'polypeptide(L)'
;MHTGQKQWVIFISMGLMLFGFVSLTHPTITDPCDQPLLPQGVTEFLAKKFPGWKILRLSDLHPENQRAWLDSEHRDKCPGVAVGNFETKEHFSYAVALIPLDRDKPSFQLVVVNKVKESYQHRLLVEPKYPANYYVIYKVPPGKYSDPERIENVQLSLDGIQMEQFHVGAILFYWKNGRYHRLIVDD
;
A
#
# COMPACT_ATOMS: atom_id res chain seq x y z
N MET A 1 -1.13 -44.61 -85.89
CA MET A 1 -0.46 -44.69 -84.54
C MET A 1 -0.48 -43.30 -83.93
N HIS A 2 -1.45 -43.00 -83.04
CA HIS A 2 -1.58 -41.73 -82.37
C HIS A 2 -1.27 -41.94 -80.88
N THR A 3 -0.18 -41.37 -80.44
CA THR A 3 0.22 -41.34 -79.03
C THR A 3 -0.37 -40.08 -78.42
N GLY A 4 -1.40 -40.27 -77.56
CA GLY A 4 -1.98 -39.15 -76.73
C GLY A 4 -1.15 -38.89 -75.49
N GLN A 5 -0.66 -37.69 -75.40
CA GLN A 5 0.07 -37.17 -74.24
C GLN A 5 -0.95 -36.55 -73.24
N LYS A 6 -1.10 -37.20 -72.09
CA LYS A 6 -1.91 -36.68 -71.00
C LYS A 6 -1.10 -35.65 -70.20
N GLN A 7 -1.50 -34.38 -70.25
CA GLN A 7 -0.98 -33.32 -69.38
C GLN A 7 -1.68 -33.39 -68.01
N TRP A 8 -0.87 -33.55 -66.97
CA TRP A 8 -1.32 -33.45 -65.61
C TRP A 8 -1.14 -31.99 -65.14
N VAL A 9 -2.25 -31.28 -64.78
CA VAL A 9 -2.23 -29.99 -64.24
C VAL A 9 -2.20 -30.16 -62.70
N ILE A 10 -1.05 -29.81 -62.10
CA ILE A 10 -0.91 -29.78 -60.63
C ILE A 10 -1.38 -28.44 -60.13
N PHE A 11 -2.52 -28.43 -59.43
CA PHE A 11 -2.96 -27.26 -58.67
C PHE A 11 -2.19 -27.20 -57.34
N ILE A 12 -1.24 -26.26 -57.21
CA ILE A 12 -0.60 -25.92 -55.95
C ILE A 12 -1.52 -24.94 -55.22
N SER A 13 -2.25 -25.47 -54.25
CA SER A 13 -3.03 -24.66 -53.32
C SER A 13 -2.07 -24.00 -52.32
N MET A 14 -1.83 -22.69 -52.51
CA MET A 14 -1.01 -21.88 -51.58
C MET A 14 -1.89 -21.46 -50.40
N GLY A 15 -1.88 -22.29 -49.36
CA GLY A 15 -2.56 -22.01 -48.09
C GLY A 15 -1.89 -20.82 -47.37
N LEU A 16 -2.55 -19.67 -47.34
CA LEU A 16 -2.12 -18.49 -46.58
C LEU A 16 -2.36 -18.76 -45.09
N MET A 17 -1.33 -19.18 -44.35
CA MET A 17 -1.38 -19.26 -42.90
C MET A 17 -1.34 -17.83 -42.31
N LEU A 18 -2.49 -17.32 -41.92
CA LEU A 18 -2.60 -16.11 -41.06
C LEU A 18 -2.13 -16.47 -39.65
N PHE A 19 -0.89 -16.14 -39.34
CA PHE A 19 -0.41 -16.14 -37.95
C PHE A 19 -1.07 -14.98 -37.25
N GLY A 20 -2.13 -15.26 -36.48
CA GLY A 20 -2.70 -14.32 -35.56
C GLY A 20 -1.69 -14.04 -34.43
N PHE A 21 -1.12 -12.82 -34.40
CA PHE A 21 -0.38 -12.34 -33.24
C PHE A 21 -1.35 -12.14 -32.08
N VAL A 22 -1.39 -13.10 -31.16
CA VAL A 22 -2.03 -12.91 -29.85
C VAL A 22 -1.12 -11.99 -29.06
N SER A 23 -1.45 -10.69 -29.02
CA SER A 23 -0.81 -9.74 -28.10
C SER A 23 -1.14 -10.18 -26.67
N LEU A 24 -0.18 -10.79 -26.00
CA LEU A 24 -0.22 -11.02 -24.55
C LEU A 24 -0.16 -9.63 -23.88
N THR A 25 -1.31 -9.04 -23.62
CA THR A 25 -1.40 -7.88 -22.75
C THR A 25 -1.04 -8.34 -21.34
N HIS A 26 0.18 -8.04 -20.89
CA HIS A 26 0.54 -8.21 -19.50
C HIS A 26 -0.39 -7.31 -18.67
N PRO A 27 -1.04 -7.82 -17.63
CA PRO A 27 -1.82 -6.98 -16.74
C PRO A 27 -0.87 -5.92 -16.16
N THR A 28 -1.10 -4.68 -16.48
CA THR A 28 -0.42 -3.55 -15.83
C THR A 28 -0.87 -3.57 -14.37
N ILE A 29 0.05 -3.88 -13.46
CA ILE A 29 -0.21 -3.75 -12.02
C ILE A 29 -0.37 -2.26 -11.76
N THR A 30 -1.62 -1.83 -11.60
CA THR A 30 -1.94 -0.45 -11.23
C THR A 30 -1.50 -0.24 -9.77
N ASP A 31 -0.67 0.78 -9.51
CA ASP A 31 -0.27 1.11 -8.15
C ASP A 31 -1.54 1.48 -7.34
N PRO A 32 -1.87 0.77 -6.25
CA PRO A 32 -3.04 1.05 -5.45
C PRO A 32 -3.06 2.47 -4.89
N CYS A 33 -1.92 3.16 -4.92
CA CYS A 33 -1.80 4.56 -4.52
C CYS A 33 -2.21 5.57 -5.62
N ASP A 34 -2.56 5.14 -6.84
CA ASP A 34 -2.99 6.05 -7.92
C ASP A 34 -4.42 6.55 -7.76
N GLN A 35 -5.20 5.93 -6.91
CA GLN A 35 -6.55 6.38 -6.57
C GLN A 35 -6.50 7.55 -5.56
N PRO A 36 -7.52 8.41 -5.52
CA PRO A 36 -7.61 9.46 -4.50
C PRO A 36 -7.82 8.83 -3.11
N LEU A 37 -6.74 8.61 -2.39
CA LEU A 37 -6.70 7.90 -1.11
C LEU A 37 -7.21 8.74 0.07
N LEU A 38 -7.11 10.06 -0.04
CA LEU A 38 -7.40 11.02 1.01
C LEU A 38 -8.35 12.10 0.49
N PRO A 39 -9.25 12.62 1.34
CA PRO A 39 -10.00 13.82 1.01
C PRO A 39 -9.07 14.97 0.65
N GLN A 40 -9.48 15.84 -0.29
CA GLN A 40 -8.69 16.96 -0.77
C GLN A 40 -8.16 17.83 0.39
N GLY A 41 -9.00 18.16 1.38
CA GLY A 41 -8.59 18.96 2.53
C GLY A 41 -7.49 18.32 3.38
N VAL A 42 -7.44 16.98 3.47
CA VAL A 42 -6.35 16.26 4.15
C VAL A 42 -5.07 16.36 3.35
N THR A 43 -5.16 16.20 2.03
CA THR A 43 -4.01 16.32 1.12
C THR A 43 -3.40 17.73 1.18
N GLU A 44 -4.24 18.77 1.11
CA GLU A 44 -3.81 20.17 1.22
C GLU A 44 -3.17 20.48 2.60
N PHE A 45 -3.78 19.93 3.66
CA PHE A 45 -3.23 20.07 5.02
C PHE A 45 -1.83 19.45 5.13
N LEU A 46 -1.66 18.23 4.62
CA LEU A 46 -0.37 17.52 4.62
C LEU A 46 0.69 18.29 3.82
N ALA A 47 0.36 18.75 2.62
CA ALA A 47 1.27 19.51 1.77
C ALA A 47 1.75 20.82 2.44
N LYS A 48 0.84 21.50 3.14
CA LYS A 48 1.15 22.73 3.88
C LYS A 48 1.98 22.46 5.14
N LYS A 49 1.67 21.37 5.86
CA LYS A 49 2.27 21.09 7.17
C LYS A 49 3.62 20.39 7.07
N PHE A 50 3.80 19.60 6.01
CA PHE A 50 5.00 18.79 5.77
C PHE A 50 5.59 19.09 4.37
N PRO A 51 6.04 20.35 4.13
CA PRO A 51 6.65 20.69 2.86
C PRO A 51 7.92 19.86 2.64
N GLY A 52 8.09 19.34 1.42
CA GLY A 52 9.22 18.45 1.09
C GLY A 52 9.01 16.97 1.46
N TRP A 53 7.80 16.59 1.87
CA TRP A 53 7.42 15.20 2.13
C TRP A 53 6.32 14.75 1.15
N LYS A 54 6.29 13.47 0.86
CA LYS A 54 5.24 12.82 0.08
C LYS A 54 4.72 11.57 0.80
N ILE A 55 3.54 11.12 0.41
CA ILE A 55 2.98 9.84 0.88
C ILE A 55 3.83 8.70 0.32
N LEU A 56 4.17 7.74 1.17
CA LEU A 56 4.82 6.49 0.78
C LEU A 56 3.91 5.72 -0.21
N ARG A 57 4.47 5.30 -1.33
CA ARG A 57 3.79 4.52 -2.35
C ARG A 57 4.40 3.12 -2.45
N LEU A 58 3.69 2.22 -3.12
CA LEU A 58 4.21 0.88 -3.42
C LEU A 58 5.57 0.94 -4.13
N SER A 59 5.72 1.85 -5.10
CA SER A 59 6.97 2.05 -5.86
C SER A 59 8.13 2.62 -5.05
N ASP A 60 7.89 3.10 -3.83
CA ASP A 60 8.94 3.61 -2.93
C ASP A 60 9.52 2.50 -2.03
N LEU A 61 8.85 1.35 -1.94
CA LEU A 61 9.31 0.22 -1.13
C LEU A 61 10.49 -0.51 -1.78
N HIS A 62 11.27 -1.22 -0.97
CA HIS A 62 12.26 -2.17 -1.47
C HIS A 62 11.56 -3.26 -2.31
N PRO A 63 12.17 -3.78 -3.41
CA PRO A 63 11.50 -4.74 -4.30
C PRO A 63 10.94 -5.99 -3.60
N GLU A 64 11.59 -6.47 -2.55
CA GLU A 64 11.08 -7.59 -1.74
C GLU A 64 9.83 -7.22 -0.97
N ASN A 65 9.79 -6.03 -0.38
CA ASN A 65 8.62 -5.54 0.35
C ASN A 65 7.46 -5.19 -0.60
N GLN A 66 7.73 -4.73 -1.84
CA GLN A 66 6.70 -4.59 -2.85
C GLN A 66 6.02 -5.93 -3.15
N ARG A 67 6.80 -7.00 -3.32
CA ARG A 67 6.27 -8.35 -3.56
C ARG A 67 5.47 -8.84 -2.36
N ALA A 68 6.03 -8.74 -1.15
CA ALA A 68 5.35 -9.15 0.07
C ALA A 68 4.01 -8.41 0.25
N TRP A 69 3.96 -7.09 -0.04
CA TRP A 69 2.71 -6.33 -0.02
C TRP A 69 1.69 -6.83 -1.04
N LEU A 70 2.11 -7.07 -2.29
CA LEU A 70 1.24 -7.56 -3.35
C LEU A 70 0.74 -9.00 -3.11
N ASP A 71 1.48 -9.79 -2.36
CA ASP A 71 1.09 -11.15 -1.96
C ASP A 71 0.22 -11.17 -0.69
N SER A 72 0.15 -10.05 0.04
CA SER A 72 -0.65 -9.91 1.27
C SER A 72 -2.15 -9.69 0.99
N GLU A 73 -2.96 -9.78 2.04
CA GLU A 73 -4.38 -9.41 2.01
C GLU A 73 -4.62 -7.89 1.82
N HIS A 74 -3.56 -7.09 1.91
CA HIS A 74 -3.60 -5.64 1.77
C HIS A 74 -3.24 -5.13 0.38
N ARG A 75 -2.99 -6.02 -0.58
CA ARG A 75 -2.51 -5.71 -1.94
C ARG A 75 -3.29 -4.62 -2.70
N ASP A 76 -4.59 -4.48 -2.41
CA ASP A 76 -5.47 -3.49 -3.04
C ASP A 76 -5.43 -2.12 -2.36
N LYS A 77 -4.59 -1.95 -1.34
CA LYS A 77 -4.46 -0.72 -0.56
C LYS A 77 -3.10 -0.09 -0.78
N CYS A 78 -3.03 1.24 -0.62
CA CYS A 78 -1.76 1.95 -0.63
C CYS A 78 -1.00 1.69 0.68
N PRO A 79 0.26 1.20 0.64
CA PRO A 79 1.02 0.86 1.83
C PRO A 79 1.38 2.06 2.72
N GLY A 80 1.18 3.28 2.22
CA GLY A 80 1.43 4.51 2.96
C GLY A 80 0.19 5.15 3.58
N VAL A 81 -1.00 4.53 3.46
CA VAL A 81 -2.25 5.13 3.96
C VAL A 81 -3.14 4.10 4.64
N ALA A 82 -3.60 4.43 5.83
CA ALA A 82 -4.65 3.69 6.51
C ALA A 82 -5.77 4.64 6.94
N VAL A 83 -7.02 4.24 6.70
CA VAL A 83 -8.21 5.03 7.06
C VAL A 83 -9.06 4.21 8.02
N GLY A 84 -9.39 4.79 9.17
CA GLY A 84 -10.15 4.08 10.19
C GLY A 84 -10.65 4.98 11.31
N ASN A 85 -11.40 4.39 12.21
CA ASN A 85 -11.89 5.03 13.43
C ASN A 85 -10.83 4.91 14.55
N PHE A 86 -9.69 5.61 14.38
CA PHE A 86 -8.55 5.41 15.27
C PHE A 86 -8.69 6.10 16.63
N GLU A 87 -9.34 7.26 16.71
CA GLU A 87 -9.49 8.03 17.96
C GLU A 87 -10.92 8.11 18.47
N THR A 88 -11.92 8.02 17.57
CA THR A 88 -13.35 8.03 17.91
C THR A 88 -14.14 7.09 16.99
N LYS A 89 -15.34 6.69 17.39
CA LYS A 89 -16.24 5.88 16.54
C LYS A 89 -16.99 6.73 15.50
N GLU A 90 -17.10 8.02 15.74
CA GLU A 90 -17.94 8.94 14.98
C GLU A 90 -17.26 9.47 13.73
N HIS A 91 -15.93 9.52 13.73
CA HIS A 91 -15.16 10.15 12.67
C HIS A 91 -13.97 9.31 12.24
N PHE A 92 -13.76 9.27 10.91
CA PHE A 92 -12.55 8.69 10.35
C PHE A 92 -11.33 9.57 10.63
N SER A 93 -10.22 8.91 10.88
CA SER A 93 -8.88 9.46 10.94
C SER A 93 -8.03 8.87 9.81
N TYR A 94 -6.97 9.55 9.45
CA TYR A 94 -6.09 9.19 8.35
C TYR A 94 -4.68 8.99 8.88
N ALA A 95 -4.23 7.76 8.96
CA ALA A 95 -2.82 7.48 9.23
C ALA A 95 -2.05 7.53 7.90
N VAL A 96 -0.96 8.29 7.88
CA VAL A 96 -0.20 8.55 6.66
C VAL A 96 1.29 8.39 6.96
N ALA A 97 1.90 7.48 6.22
CA ALA A 97 3.34 7.30 6.15
C ALA A 97 3.91 8.32 5.17
N LEU A 98 4.78 9.19 5.66
CA LEU A 98 5.41 10.23 4.88
C LEU A 98 6.90 9.94 4.72
N ILE A 99 7.41 10.18 3.51
CA ILE A 99 8.82 10.07 3.17
C ILE A 99 9.31 11.37 2.50
N PRO A 100 10.59 11.74 2.65
CA PRO A 100 11.11 12.93 1.99
C PRO A 100 11.04 12.84 0.47
N LEU A 101 10.81 13.96 -0.19
CA LEU A 101 10.99 14.07 -1.65
C LEU A 101 12.47 13.91 -2.04
N ASP A 102 13.37 14.34 -1.17
CA ASP A 102 14.81 14.14 -1.30
C ASP A 102 15.18 12.70 -0.93
N ARG A 103 15.56 11.91 -1.93
CA ARG A 103 15.89 10.48 -1.76
C ARG A 103 17.18 10.23 -0.99
N ASP A 104 18.05 11.22 -0.88
CA ASP A 104 19.32 11.09 -0.13
C ASP A 104 19.11 11.09 1.38
N LYS A 105 17.89 11.38 1.82
CA LYS A 105 17.47 11.33 3.23
C LYS A 105 16.41 10.27 3.45
N PRO A 106 16.77 8.98 3.39
CA PRO A 106 15.80 7.90 3.57
C PRO A 106 15.30 7.92 5.01
N SER A 107 14.23 8.64 5.25
CA SER A 107 13.57 8.69 6.55
C SER A 107 12.06 8.50 6.38
N PHE A 108 11.45 7.98 7.41
CA PHE A 108 10.04 7.65 7.47
C PHE A 108 9.44 8.32 8.70
N GLN A 109 8.29 8.94 8.53
CA GLN A 109 7.47 9.40 9.66
C GLN A 109 6.04 8.93 9.49
N LEU A 110 5.40 8.61 10.61
CA LEU A 110 3.99 8.22 10.65
C LEU A 110 3.19 9.30 11.37
N VAL A 111 2.22 9.87 10.67
CA VAL A 111 1.32 10.87 11.22
C VAL A 111 -0.12 10.40 11.16
N VAL A 112 -0.93 10.79 12.14
CA VAL A 112 -2.39 10.63 12.09
C VAL A 112 -3.01 12.01 11.95
N VAL A 113 -3.89 12.17 10.98
CA VAL A 113 -4.62 13.40 10.69
C VAL A 113 -6.09 13.21 11.07
N ASN A 114 -6.62 14.12 11.87
CA ASN A 114 -8.01 14.14 12.29
C ASN A 114 -8.68 15.45 11.88
N LYS A 115 -9.95 15.37 11.48
CA LYS A 115 -10.77 16.55 11.35
C LYS A 115 -11.33 16.94 12.73
N VAL A 116 -11.04 18.17 13.17
CA VAL A 116 -11.55 18.74 14.41
C VAL A 116 -12.30 20.01 14.06
N LYS A 117 -13.64 19.96 14.15
CA LYS A 117 -14.52 21.01 13.64
C LYS A 117 -14.23 21.28 12.15
N GLU A 118 -13.88 22.53 11.82
CA GLU A 118 -13.59 22.94 10.43
C GLU A 118 -12.09 22.91 10.09
N SER A 119 -11.25 22.35 10.96
CA SER A 119 -9.80 22.29 10.77
C SER A 119 -9.26 20.88 10.87
N TYR A 120 -8.01 20.69 10.41
CA TYR A 120 -7.29 19.44 10.58
C TYR A 120 -6.21 19.59 11.64
N GLN A 121 -6.03 18.56 12.43
CA GLN A 121 -4.94 18.41 13.40
C GLN A 121 -4.17 17.14 13.10
N HIS A 122 -2.92 17.08 13.51
CA HIS A 122 -2.11 15.87 13.35
C HIS A 122 -1.44 15.45 14.65
N ARG A 123 -1.14 14.17 14.74
CA ARG A 123 -0.29 13.56 15.77
C ARG A 123 0.83 12.82 15.10
N LEU A 124 2.05 13.05 15.56
CA LEU A 124 3.22 12.30 15.13
C LEU A 124 3.33 11.02 15.97
N LEU A 125 3.26 9.84 15.32
CA LEU A 125 3.41 8.54 15.99
C LEU A 125 4.85 8.03 15.90
N VAL A 126 5.51 8.27 14.75
CA VAL A 126 6.89 7.86 14.50
C VAL A 126 7.66 9.05 13.96
N GLU A 127 8.73 9.41 14.66
CA GLU A 127 9.67 10.43 14.20
C GLU A 127 10.54 9.90 13.04
N PRO A 128 11.07 10.79 12.18
CA PRO A 128 11.85 10.41 11.01
C PRO A 128 13.23 9.84 11.39
N LYS A 129 13.28 8.58 11.80
CA LYS A 129 14.50 7.86 12.22
C LYS A 129 14.76 6.59 11.43
N TYR A 130 13.73 6.07 10.76
CA TYR A 130 13.78 4.75 10.12
C TYR A 130 13.93 4.86 8.61
N PRO A 131 14.57 3.89 7.95
CA PRO A 131 14.64 3.84 6.49
C PRO A 131 13.24 3.75 5.87
N ALA A 132 12.96 4.61 4.90
CA ALA A 132 11.62 4.78 4.33
C ALA A 132 11.07 3.55 3.59
N ASN A 133 11.94 2.72 3.03
CA ASN A 133 11.58 1.68 2.06
C ASN A 133 11.31 0.29 2.68
N TYR A 134 11.29 0.19 4.00
CA TYR A 134 11.07 -1.07 4.70
C TYR A 134 9.74 -1.18 5.43
N TYR A 135 9.06 -0.06 5.65
CA TYR A 135 7.86 -0.03 6.46
C TYR A 135 6.61 0.20 5.63
N VAL A 136 5.56 -0.49 6.00
CA VAL A 136 4.20 -0.33 5.48
C VAL A 136 3.26 -0.04 6.63
N ILE A 137 2.10 0.55 6.33
CA ILE A 137 1.05 0.77 7.33
C ILE A 137 -0.28 0.26 6.82
N TYR A 138 -1.09 -0.26 7.73
CA TYR A 138 -2.47 -0.63 7.45
C TYR A 138 -3.33 -0.56 8.71
N LYS A 139 -4.63 -0.58 8.48
CA LYS A 139 -5.63 -0.61 9.53
C LYS A 139 -5.81 -2.03 10.04
N VAL A 140 -5.89 -2.21 11.36
CA VAL A 140 -6.37 -3.43 12.00
C VAL A 140 -7.70 -3.18 12.74
N PRO A 141 -8.62 -4.15 12.76
CA PRO A 141 -9.94 -3.98 13.37
C PRO A 141 -9.87 -3.94 14.90
N PRO A 142 -10.93 -3.51 15.58
CA PRO A 142 -11.09 -3.74 17.01
C PRO A 142 -10.97 -5.22 17.33
N GLY A 143 -10.29 -5.55 18.43
CA GLY A 143 -10.04 -6.95 18.78
C GLY A 143 -9.04 -7.10 19.92
N LYS A 144 -8.68 -8.34 20.21
CA LYS A 144 -7.67 -8.68 21.20
C LYS A 144 -6.32 -8.88 20.49
N TYR A 145 -5.30 -8.16 20.94
CA TYR A 145 -3.94 -8.23 20.44
C TYR A 145 -2.99 -8.54 21.59
N SER A 146 -1.92 -9.26 21.33
CA SER A 146 -0.95 -9.68 22.33
C SER A 146 0.47 -9.34 21.90
N ASP A 147 1.29 -8.98 22.89
CA ASP A 147 2.73 -8.93 22.76
C ASP A 147 3.26 -10.28 23.33
N PRO A 148 3.78 -11.18 22.49
CA PRO A 148 4.20 -12.49 22.95
C PRO A 148 5.44 -12.43 23.85
N GLU A 149 6.32 -11.43 23.67
CA GLU A 149 7.52 -11.27 24.47
C GLU A 149 7.21 -10.76 25.89
N ARG A 150 6.20 -9.88 26.03
CA ARG A 150 5.86 -9.23 27.30
C ARG A 150 4.66 -9.83 28.01
N ILE A 151 4.00 -10.81 27.39
CA ILE A 151 2.75 -11.40 27.90
C ILE A 151 1.67 -10.31 28.15
N GLU A 152 1.74 -9.23 27.37
CA GLU A 152 0.79 -8.13 27.43
C GLU A 152 -0.36 -8.37 26.45
N ASN A 153 -1.60 -8.25 26.95
CA ASN A 153 -2.78 -8.35 26.13
C ASN A 153 -3.52 -7.02 26.13
N VAL A 154 -3.92 -6.57 24.93
CA VAL A 154 -4.68 -5.33 24.77
C VAL A 154 -5.97 -5.62 24.03
N GLN A 155 -7.09 -5.11 24.57
CA GLN A 155 -8.38 -5.12 23.91
C GLN A 155 -8.60 -3.75 23.25
N LEU A 156 -8.63 -3.73 21.92
CA LEU A 156 -8.95 -2.54 21.15
C LEU A 156 -10.48 -2.40 21.02
N SER A 157 -10.99 -1.22 21.34
CA SER A 157 -12.39 -0.85 21.10
C SER A 157 -12.59 0.00 19.84
N LEU A 158 -11.51 0.47 19.25
CA LEU A 158 -11.41 1.23 18.00
C LEU A 158 -10.46 0.52 17.05
N ASP A 159 -10.41 0.97 15.79
CA ASP A 159 -9.40 0.51 14.84
C ASP A 159 -8.00 0.84 15.36
N GLY A 160 -7.02 -0.02 15.07
CA GLY A 160 -5.61 0.22 15.29
C GLY A 160 -4.88 0.53 13.99
N ILE A 161 -3.65 1.02 14.13
CA ILE A 161 -2.74 1.27 13.01
C ILE A 161 -1.56 0.32 13.20
N GLN A 162 -1.38 -0.63 12.29
CA GLN A 162 -0.19 -1.48 12.28
C GLN A 162 0.85 -0.87 11.34
N MET A 163 2.07 -0.76 11.86
CA MET A 163 3.27 -0.45 11.11
C MET A 163 4.14 -1.69 11.11
N GLU A 164 4.41 -2.22 9.95
CA GLU A 164 5.09 -3.50 9.77
C GLU A 164 6.36 -3.35 8.94
N GLN A 165 7.38 -4.07 9.35
CA GLN A 165 8.54 -4.39 8.54
C GLN A 165 8.49 -5.89 8.25
N PHE A 166 8.21 -6.26 7.00
CA PHE A 166 8.05 -7.66 6.60
C PHE A 166 9.22 -8.53 7.08
N HIS A 167 8.90 -9.71 7.61
CA HIS A 167 9.84 -10.69 8.14
C HIS A 167 10.68 -10.24 9.35
N VAL A 168 10.33 -9.10 9.96
CA VAL A 168 11.05 -8.56 11.13
C VAL A 168 10.12 -8.37 12.32
N GLY A 169 8.89 -7.89 12.07
CA GLY A 169 7.89 -7.66 13.10
C GLY A 169 7.08 -6.39 12.87
N ALA A 170 6.11 -6.17 13.72
CA ALA A 170 5.18 -5.07 13.61
C ALA A 170 4.98 -4.32 14.92
N ILE A 171 4.57 -3.06 14.79
CA ILE A 171 4.16 -2.20 15.91
C ILE A 171 2.70 -1.81 15.67
N LEU A 172 1.85 -2.14 16.63
CA LEU A 172 0.46 -1.73 16.68
C LEU A 172 0.33 -0.44 17.49
N PHE A 173 -0.16 0.63 16.85
CA PHE A 173 -0.56 1.86 17.51
C PHE A 173 -2.06 1.85 17.76
N TYR A 174 -2.47 2.14 19.00
CA TYR A 174 -3.86 2.16 19.41
C TYR A 174 -4.16 3.32 20.36
N TRP A 175 -5.41 3.82 20.26
CA TRP A 175 -5.87 4.93 21.08
C TRP A 175 -6.43 4.43 22.40
N LYS A 176 -5.94 5.01 23.51
CA LYS A 176 -6.45 4.73 24.85
C LYS A 176 -6.17 5.93 25.76
N ASN A 177 -7.16 6.32 26.55
CA ASN A 177 -7.03 7.41 27.54
C ASN A 177 -6.49 8.72 26.94
N GLY A 178 -6.97 9.11 25.75
CA GLY A 178 -6.63 10.39 25.12
C GLY A 178 -5.25 10.45 24.45
N ARG A 179 -4.58 9.31 24.26
CA ARG A 179 -3.26 9.23 23.60
C ARG A 179 -3.08 7.91 22.85
N TYR A 180 -2.12 7.91 21.92
CA TYR A 180 -1.66 6.68 21.29
C TYR A 180 -0.71 5.92 22.21
N HIS A 181 -0.92 4.63 22.28
CA HIS A 181 -0.03 3.62 22.86
C HIS A 181 0.53 2.75 21.74
N ARG A 182 1.58 2.01 22.04
CA ARG A 182 2.19 1.05 21.11
C ARG A 182 2.29 -0.32 21.76
N LEU A 183 2.09 -1.35 20.98
CA LEU A 183 2.29 -2.76 21.31
C LEU A 183 3.19 -3.35 20.21
N ILE A 184 4.20 -4.12 20.58
CA ILE A 184 4.95 -4.93 19.63
C ILE A 184 4.10 -6.17 19.36
N VAL A 185 3.89 -6.48 18.10
CA VAL A 185 3.15 -7.67 17.68
C VAL A 185 4.05 -8.46 16.74
N ASP A 186 4.12 -9.78 16.96
CA ASP A 186 4.79 -10.67 16.00
C ASP A 186 3.82 -11.03 14.88
N ASP A 187 4.38 -11.29 13.71
CA ASP A 187 3.67 -11.84 12.55
C ASP A 187 3.26 -13.30 12.77
#